data_debb3fad5c5acdd2f37492ebbfe0fa02
#
_entry.id   debb3fad5c5acdd2f37492ebbfe0fa02
#
_cell.length_a   1.000
_cell.length_b   1.000
_cell.length_c   1.000
_cell.angle_alpha   90.00
_cell.angle_beta   90.00
_cell.angle_gamma   90.00
#
_symmetry.space_group_name_H-M   'P 1'
#
loop_
_entity.id
_entity.type
_entity.pdbx_description
1 polymer ?
#
loop_
_entity_poly.entity_id
_entity_poly.type
_entity_poly.pdbx_seq_one_letter_code
_entity_poly.pdbx_strand_id
1 'polypeptide(L)'
;YMGKMKNKYRGISICLIVCLIFLSGCSGNSKPVVYESTTEISYSWWGNDDRHRYTLQALDIFTEQNQGQIEVQANYGSWGGYENKMHIYMRSHNAPDVMQINYAWLSEYADEENGFYNLYDLKDIIHLENYTPEELAYGEMDGKLYAVPISFNTPMFYYNKTIYASYGLEIPKTWDDLFAAAKVMSRDGIYPLGTTKKQLFLMLVAYLEQIKGKESVKADGSLQLTKADIAFMLDFYKRLIDEDVLMPIDSFDRNAFSTGKAAGTLAWISDAANYCTPLEENGAEVIVGDYLQDAAARKFGWCVKPATMYAISATTEYPEEAAKLLEFLLNSRDMAQLQGTEKGIPISDAAKAALQETQKLSGY
;
A
#
# COMPACT_ATOMS: atom_id res chain seq x y z
N TYR A 1 72.15 20.43 10.42
CA TYR A 1 72.51 20.07 11.77
C TYR A 1 71.71 18.85 12.19
N MET A 2 72.10 17.65 12.00
CA MET A 2 72.98 16.70 12.69
C MET A 2 72.80 16.64 14.22
N GLY A 3 72.44 15.47 14.71
CA GLY A 3 72.60 15.00 16.08
C GLY A 3 71.50 13.95 16.38
N LYS A 4 71.74 12.68 16.08
CA LYS A 4 72.36 11.56 16.78
C LYS A 4 71.88 11.48 18.24
N MET A 5 71.33 10.40 18.69
CA MET A 5 71.73 9.05 19.10
C MET A 5 70.78 8.66 20.24
N LYS A 6 70.43 7.52 20.64
CA LYS A 6 70.86 6.11 20.60
C LYS A 6 69.89 5.30 21.46
N ASN A 7 69.63 4.11 21.04
CA ASN A 7 69.38 2.87 21.80
C ASN A 7 69.33 2.91 23.33
N LYS A 8 68.33 2.25 23.88
CA LYS A 8 68.49 1.26 24.93
C LYS A 8 67.45 0.17 24.89
N TYR A 9 67.83 -0.94 24.33
CA TYR A 9 67.32 -2.27 24.69
C TYR A 9 67.88 -2.67 26.06
N ARG A 10 67.03 -3.30 26.89
CA ARG A 10 67.34 -4.32 27.94
C ARG A 10 66.15 -4.23 28.90
N GLY A 11 65.44 -5.23 29.06
CA GLY A 11 65.38 -6.59 29.46
C GLY A 11 64.16 -6.62 30.34
N ILE A 12 63.40 -7.57 30.41
CA ILE A 12 63.63 -8.84 31.10
C ILE A 12 62.49 -9.78 30.72
N SER A 13 62.83 -10.86 30.07
CA SER A 13 62.19 -12.17 30.21
C SER A 13 62.19 -12.55 31.69
N ILE A 14 61.25 -13.43 32.06
CA ILE A 14 61.13 -14.17 33.34
C ILE A 14 59.91 -13.72 34.15
N CYS A 15 58.74 -14.31 33.81
CA CYS A 15 57.77 -14.85 34.74
C CYS A 15 56.82 -15.80 33.98
N LEU A 16 57.49 -16.79 33.41
CA LEU A 16 56.87 -18.09 33.12
C LEU A 16 57.14 -18.97 34.33
N ILE A 17 56.15 -19.77 34.74
CA ILE A 17 56.19 -20.77 35.81
C ILE A 17 55.71 -20.24 37.17
N VAL A 18 54.44 -20.44 37.44
CA VAL A 18 53.79 -21.07 38.60
C VAL A 18 52.30 -20.70 38.56
N CYS A 19 51.48 -21.54 37.97
CA CYS A 19 50.10 -21.81 38.32
C CYS A 19 49.55 -22.98 37.48
N LEU A 20 50.31 -24.09 37.56
CA LEU A 20 49.78 -25.42 37.36
C LEU A 20 49.52 -25.95 38.75
N ILE A 21 48.34 -26.42 39.01
CA ILE A 21 47.77 -27.17 40.14
C ILE A 21 46.63 -26.39 40.79
N PHE A 22 45.44 -26.56 40.21
CA PHE A 22 44.19 -26.86 40.85
C PHE A 22 43.18 -27.24 39.80
N LEU A 23 43.40 -28.40 39.20
CA LEU A 23 42.36 -29.16 38.50
C LEU A 23 41.81 -30.16 39.52
N SER A 24 40.70 -29.80 40.15
CA SER A 24 39.88 -30.77 40.85
C SER A 24 38.43 -30.41 40.61
N GLY A 25 37.82 -31.12 39.69
CA GLY A 25 36.48 -31.65 39.75
C GLY A 25 35.32 -30.68 39.90
N CYS A 26 34.74 -30.32 38.79
CA CYS A 26 33.28 -30.32 38.60
C CYS A 26 33.00 -30.76 37.17
N SER A 27 32.73 -32.04 37.00
CA SER A 27 32.12 -32.59 35.82
C SER A 27 30.63 -32.12 35.77
N GLY A 28 30.45 -30.88 35.43
CA GLY A 28 29.15 -30.38 34.97
C GLY A 28 29.11 -30.58 33.45
N ASN A 29 28.22 -31.42 32.99
CA ASN A 29 27.87 -31.60 31.59
C ASN A 29 27.18 -30.29 31.09
N SER A 30 27.96 -29.22 30.95
CA SER A 30 27.49 -28.05 30.17
C SER A 30 27.54 -28.48 28.72
N LYS A 31 26.37 -28.81 28.17
CA LYS A 31 26.19 -28.86 26.72
C LYS A 31 26.77 -27.56 26.16
N PRO A 32 27.51 -27.60 25.06
CA PRO A 32 27.91 -26.38 24.42
C PRO A 32 26.65 -25.56 24.11
N VAL A 33 26.59 -24.34 24.59
CA VAL A 33 25.60 -23.37 24.13
C VAL A 33 25.94 -23.14 22.67
N VAL A 34 25.20 -23.78 21.79
CA VAL A 34 25.22 -23.46 20.35
C VAL A 34 24.57 -22.08 20.31
N TYR A 35 25.37 -21.05 20.11
CA TYR A 35 24.84 -19.76 19.67
C TYR A 35 24.32 -20.01 18.26
N GLU A 36 23.02 -20.22 18.12
CA GLU A 36 22.38 -20.17 16.81
C GLU A 36 22.65 -18.76 16.27
N SER A 37 23.25 -18.70 15.09
CA SER A 37 23.56 -17.42 14.45
C SER A 37 22.25 -16.71 14.15
N THR A 38 22.09 -15.51 14.69
CA THR A 38 20.97 -14.63 14.33
C THR A 38 21.08 -14.26 12.86
N THR A 39 20.02 -14.45 12.11
CA THR A 39 19.92 -13.98 10.73
C THR A 39 19.34 -12.57 10.74
N GLU A 40 20.00 -11.63 10.08
CA GLU A 40 19.50 -10.28 9.88
C GLU A 40 18.91 -10.16 8.47
N ILE A 41 17.64 -9.76 8.38
CA ILE A 41 16.96 -9.43 7.12
C ILE A 41 16.48 -7.98 7.15
N SER A 42 16.27 -7.39 5.99
CA SER A 42 15.83 -6.01 5.85
C SER A 42 14.38 -5.92 5.38
N TYR A 43 13.63 -4.96 5.94
CA TYR A 43 12.27 -4.67 5.50
C TYR A 43 12.08 -3.18 5.23
N SER A 44 11.47 -2.86 4.08
CA SER A 44 11.22 -1.48 3.68
C SER A 44 9.75 -1.19 3.41
N TRP A 45 9.28 -0.02 3.92
CA TRP A 45 7.91 0.46 3.70
C TRP A 45 7.81 1.98 3.73
N TRP A 46 6.69 2.50 3.20
CA TRP A 46 6.33 3.91 3.36
C TRP A 46 5.06 4.08 4.18
N GLY A 47 4.92 5.23 4.79
CA GLY A 47 3.73 5.57 5.56
C GLY A 47 3.85 6.91 6.27
N ASN A 48 2.89 7.16 7.16
CA ASN A 48 2.90 8.21 8.15
C ASN A 48 3.50 7.69 9.48
N ASP A 49 3.59 8.56 10.48
CA ASP A 49 4.17 8.21 11.78
C ASP A 49 3.42 7.07 12.48
N ASP A 50 2.10 6.99 12.35
CA ASP A 50 1.31 5.90 12.93
C ASP A 50 1.65 4.55 12.28
N ARG A 51 1.79 4.51 10.96
CA ARG A 51 2.27 3.31 10.24
C ARG A 51 3.65 2.89 10.68
N HIS A 52 4.55 3.85 10.86
CA HIS A 52 5.90 3.55 11.33
C HIS A 52 5.86 2.95 12.73
N ARG A 53 5.11 3.55 13.66
CA ARG A 53 5.01 3.11 15.05
C ARG A 53 4.47 1.67 15.15
N TYR A 54 3.31 1.38 14.56
CA TYR A 54 2.75 0.04 14.70
C TYR A 54 3.55 -1.02 13.94
N THR A 55 4.19 -0.64 12.82
CA THR A 55 5.03 -1.59 12.08
C THR A 55 6.28 -1.93 12.89
N LEU A 56 6.95 -0.97 13.51
CA LEU A 56 8.09 -1.23 14.40
C LEU A 56 7.71 -2.13 15.56
N GLN A 57 6.57 -1.87 16.20
CA GLN A 57 6.04 -2.73 17.26
C GLN A 57 5.76 -4.16 16.75
N ALA A 58 5.26 -4.30 15.53
CA ALA A 58 5.03 -5.61 14.92
C ALA A 58 6.34 -6.36 14.67
N LEU A 59 7.41 -5.66 14.24
CA LEU A 59 8.72 -6.27 14.03
C LEU A 59 9.35 -6.76 15.35
N ASP A 60 9.16 -6.02 16.44
CA ASP A 60 9.60 -6.48 17.78
C ASP A 60 8.90 -7.79 18.17
N ILE A 61 7.57 -7.88 17.98
CA ILE A 61 6.79 -9.10 18.23
C ILE A 61 7.27 -10.26 17.33
N PHE A 62 7.53 -9.98 16.04
CA PHE A 62 8.04 -10.98 15.12
C PHE A 62 9.39 -11.56 15.60
N THR A 63 10.32 -10.69 15.99
CA THR A 63 11.65 -11.09 16.52
C THR A 63 11.50 -11.93 17.79
N GLU A 64 10.61 -11.54 18.72
CA GLU A 64 10.34 -12.31 19.94
C GLU A 64 9.75 -13.70 19.61
N GLN A 65 8.78 -13.77 18.69
CA GLN A 65 8.17 -15.05 18.28
C GLN A 65 9.17 -16.00 17.61
N ASN A 66 10.19 -15.46 16.96
CA ASN A 66 11.30 -16.22 16.37
C ASN A 66 12.48 -16.40 17.35
N GLN A 67 12.27 -16.17 18.65
CA GLN A 67 13.27 -16.39 19.71
C GLN A 67 14.59 -15.62 19.49
N GLY A 68 14.55 -14.49 18.80
CA GLY A 68 15.71 -13.70 18.44
C GLY A 68 16.58 -14.31 17.34
N GLN A 69 16.13 -15.37 16.67
CA GLN A 69 16.88 -15.99 15.57
C GLN A 69 16.80 -15.17 14.26
N ILE A 70 15.79 -14.34 14.12
CA ILE A 70 15.61 -13.45 12.98
C ILE A 70 15.46 -12.01 13.51
N GLU A 71 16.37 -11.16 13.13
CA GLU A 71 16.30 -9.71 13.37
C GLU A 71 15.94 -8.98 12.10
N VAL A 72 15.15 -7.90 12.21
CA VAL A 72 14.69 -7.15 11.05
C VAL A 72 15.23 -5.72 11.07
N GLN A 73 16.07 -5.40 10.09
CA GLN A 73 16.52 -4.04 9.84
C GLN A 73 15.44 -3.23 9.16
N ALA A 74 14.86 -2.26 9.89
CA ALA A 74 13.77 -1.42 9.43
C ALA A 74 14.28 -0.26 8.55
N ASN A 75 13.69 -0.10 7.35
CA ASN A 75 14.00 0.97 6.42
C ASN A 75 12.71 1.62 5.91
N TYR A 76 12.35 2.79 6.43
CA TYR A 76 11.06 3.41 6.15
C TYR A 76 11.15 4.92 5.90
N GLY A 77 10.09 5.49 5.37
CA GLY A 77 9.96 6.92 5.12
C GLY A 77 8.57 7.30 4.66
N SER A 78 8.35 8.60 4.45
CA SER A 78 7.15 9.10 3.79
C SER A 78 7.21 8.78 2.29
N TRP A 79 6.04 8.78 1.63
CA TRP A 79 5.97 8.51 0.18
C TRP A 79 6.85 9.43 -0.66
N GLY A 80 6.96 10.72 -0.27
CA GLY A 80 7.83 11.67 -0.95
C GLY A 80 9.29 11.23 -0.93
N GLY A 81 9.84 10.89 -2.09
CA GLY A 81 11.22 10.40 -2.25
C GLY A 81 11.42 8.90 -2.02
N TYR A 82 10.47 8.19 -1.37
CA TYR A 82 10.56 6.75 -1.15
C TYR A 82 10.64 5.97 -2.47
N GLU A 83 9.78 6.29 -3.41
CA GLU A 83 9.75 5.64 -4.72
C GLU A 83 11.10 5.74 -5.44
N ASN A 84 11.67 6.95 -5.54
CA ASN A 84 12.99 7.15 -6.15
C ASN A 84 14.11 6.36 -5.43
N LYS A 85 14.06 6.32 -4.10
CA LYS A 85 15.00 5.56 -3.28
C LYS A 85 14.92 4.06 -3.59
N MET A 86 13.70 3.51 -3.67
CA MET A 86 13.48 2.10 -3.98
C MET A 86 13.90 1.75 -5.40
N HIS A 87 13.63 2.60 -6.40
CA HIS A 87 14.13 2.42 -7.75
C HIS A 87 15.66 2.36 -7.82
N ILE A 88 16.36 3.18 -7.01
CA ILE A 88 17.82 3.10 -6.90
C ILE A 88 18.26 1.77 -6.29
N TYR A 89 17.61 1.32 -5.22
CA TYR A 89 17.93 0.07 -4.56
C TYR A 89 17.71 -1.14 -5.47
N MET A 90 16.58 -1.20 -6.16
CA MET A 90 16.28 -2.25 -7.13
C MET A 90 17.35 -2.32 -8.24
N ARG A 91 17.72 -1.19 -8.82
CA ARG A 91 18.71 -1.13 -9.91
C ARG A 91 20.15 -1.38 -9.47
N SER A 92 20.46 -1.14 -8.19
CA SER A 92 21.82 -1.31 -7.64
C SER A 92 22.02 -2.67 -6.96
N HIS A 93 21.08 -3.60 -7.07
CA HIS A 93 21.12 -4.93 -6.42
C HIS A 93 21.21 -4.86 -4.89
N ASN A 94 20.69 -3.78 -4.30
CA ASN A 94 20.64 -3.57 -2.85
C ASN A 94 19.20 -3.45 -2.35
N ALA A 95 18.25 -4.12 -3.03
CA ALA A 95 16.87 -4.13 -2.61
C ALA A 95 16.73 -4.78 -1.23
N PRO A 96 15.87 -4.24 -0.35
CA PRO A 96 15.55 -4.89 0.92
C PRO A 96 14.97 -6.29 0.69
N ASP A 97 15.21 -7.21 1.65
CA ASP A 97 14.74 -8.59 1.53
C ASP A 97 13.22 -8.65 1.41
N VAL A 98 12.50 -7.89 2.22
CA VAL A 98 11.04 -7.73 2.15
C VAL A 98 10.69 -6.28 1.87
N MET A 99 9.72 -6.05 1.00
CA MET A 99 9.34 -4.70 0.57
C MET A 99 7.84 -4.52 0.52
N GLN A 100 7.36 -3.37 0.99
CA GLN A 100 6.08 -2.83 0.56
C GLN A 100 6.28 -2.18 -0.81
N ILE A 101 5.50 -2.57 -1.80
CA ILE A 101 5.61 -2.09 -3.17
C ILE A 101 4.33 -1.41 -3.66
N ASN A 102 4.48 -0.50 -4.61
CA ASN A 102 3.36 0.01 -5.39
C ASN A 102 2.98 -1.02 -6.46
N TYR A 103 1.69 -1.17 -6.74
CA TYR A 103 1.20 -2.09 -7.78
C TYR A 103 1.87 -1.87 -9.15
N ALA A 104 2.14 -0.61 -9.51
CA ALA A 104 2.80 -0.28 -10.77
C ALA A 104 4.22 -0.85 -10.91
N TRP A 105 4.93 -1.11 -9.79
CA TRP A 105 6.29 -1.66 -9.82
C TRP A 105 6.32 -3.12 -10.25
N LEU A 106 5.20 -3.82 -10.15
CA LEU A 106 5.12 -5.21 -10.58
C LEU A 106 5.50 -5.35 -12.06
N SER A 107 4.91 -4.53 -12.94
CA SER A 107 5.22 -4.53 -14.36
C SER A 107 6.61 -3.98 -14.70
N GLU A 108 7.24 -3.24 -13.79
CA GLU A 108 8.57 -2.68 -14.00
C GLU A 108 9.69 -3.64 -13.61
N TYR A 109 9.48 -4.46 -12.56
CA TYR A 109 10.55 -5.24 -11.95
C TYR A 109 10.30 -6.74 -11.87
N ALA A 110 9.10 -7.26 -12.15
CA ALA A 110 8.79 -8.66 -11.93
C ALA A 110 9.74 -9.63 -12.65
N ASP A 111 10.02 -9.36 -13.93
CA ASP A 111 10.86 -10.22 -14.78
C ASP A 111 12.35 -9.84 -14.78
N GLU A 112 12.76 -8.83 -14.03
CA GLU A 112 14.15 -8.44 -13.91
C GLU A 112 14.93 -9.45 -13.05
N GLU A 113 16.18 -9.71 -13.36
CA GLU A 113 17.07 -10.60 -12.60
C GLU A 113 17.16 -10.20 -11.11
N ASN A 114 17.00 -8.89 -10.84
CA ASN A 114 17.05 -8.29 -9.52
C ASN A 114 15.67 -7.81 -9.07
N GLY A 115 14.61 -8.36 -9.62
CA GLY A 115 13.24 -8.00 -9.32
C GLY A 115 12.71 -8.69 -8.08
N PHE A 116 11.61 -9.40 -8.24
CA PHE A 116 10.91 -10.04 -7.13
C PHE A 116 11.03 -11.56 -7.18
N TYR A 117 11.11 -12.17 -5.99
CA TYR A 117 11.13 -13.60 -5.81
C TYR A 117 9.76 -14.22 -6.16
N ASN A 118 9.75 -15.43 -6.77
CA ASN A 118 8.50 -16.14 -7.01
C ASN A 118 7.96 -16.73 -5.70
N LEU A 119 6.92 -16.17 -5.14
CA LEU A 119 6.36 -16.53 -3.83
C LEU A 119 5.70 -17.92 -3.84
N TYR A 120 5.36 -18.48 -5.01
CA TYR A 120 4.89 -19.87 -5.09
C TYR A 120 5.94 -20.89 -4.66
N ASP A 121 7.23 -20.54 -4.76
CA ASP A 121 8.33 -21.39 -4.30
C ASP A 121 8.45 -21.38 -2.76
N LEU A 122 7.74 -20.49 -2.07
CA LEU A 122 7.72 -20.31 -0.62
C LEU A 122 6.34 -20.63 0.01
N LYS A 123 5.46 -21.27 -0.75
CA LYS A 123 4.07 -21.60 -0.34
C LYS A 123 3.96 -22.51 0.90
N ASP A 124 5.02 -23.20 1.25
CA ASP A 124 5.06 -24.03 2.46
C ASP A 124 5.27 -23.16 3.74
N ILE A 125 5.63 -21.90 3.58
CA ILE A 125 5.82 -20.91 4.66
C ILE A 125 4.74 -19.83 4.60
N ILE A 126 4.43 -19.33 3.41
CA ILE A 126 3.41 -18.30 3.20
C ILE A 126 2.07 -19.00 2.92
N HIS A 127 1.11 -18.81 3.82
CA HIS A 127 -0.22 -19.42 3.75
C HIS A 127 -1.10 -18.72 2.70
N LEU A 128 -0.82 -18.99 1.42
CA LEU A 128 -1.53 -18.40 0.27
C LEU A 128 -3.00 -18.84 0.17
N GLU A 129 -3.39 -19.91 0.86
CA GLU A 129 -4.80 -20.34 0.99
C GLU A 129 -5.70 -19.34 1.70
N ASN A 130 -5.14 -18.30 2.35
CA ASN A 130 -5.89 -17.16 2.88
C ASN A 130 -6.36 -16.17 1.82
N TYR A 131 -6.09 -16.45 0.54
CA TYR A 131 -6.42 -15.61 -0.61
C TYR A 131 -7.11 -16.42 -1.69
N THR A 132 -8.06 -15.80 -2.39
CA THR A 132 -8.63 -16.41 -3.59
C THR A 132 -7.66 -16.33 -4.76
N PRO A 133 -7.78 -17.22 -5.78
CA PRO A 133 -6.98 -17.14 -7.00
C PRO A 133 -7.10 -15.76 -7.70
N GLU A 134 -8.28 -15.16 -7.69
CA GLU A 134 -8.55 -13.85 -8.29
C GLU A 134 -7.81 -12.72 -7.55
N GLU A 135 -7.66 -12.83 -6.24
CA GLU A 135 -6.90 -11.88 -5.44
C GLU A 135 -5.39 -12.01 -5.67
N LEU A 136 -4.89 -13.25 -5.75
CA LEU A 136 -3.48 -13.50 -6.06
C LEU A 136 -3.12 -13.10 -7.49
N ALA A 137 -4.05 -13.21 -8.45
CA ALA A 137 -3.83 -12.85 -9.85
C ALA A 137 -3.33 -11.40 -10.03
N TYR A 138 -3.63 -10.49 -9.10
CA TYR A 138 -3.05 -9.14 -9.14
C TYR A 138 -1.54 -9.11 -8.92
N GLY A 139 -0.97 -10.12 -8.28
CA GLY A 139 0.47 -10.25 -8.04
C GLY A 139 1.18 -11.19 -9.01
N GLU A 140 0.42 -11.81 -9.93
CA GLU A 140 0.95 -12.77 -10.89
C GLU A 140 1.38 -12.10 -12.19
N MET A 141 2.50 -12.60 -12.74
CA MET A 141 2.92 -12.39 -14.11
C MET A 141 3.56 -13.68 -14.64
N ASP A 142 3.17 -14.11 -15.82
CA ASP A 142 3.70 -15.30 -16.51
C ASP A 142 3.69 -16.59 -15.65
N GLY A 143 2.64 -16.75 -14.84
CA GLY A 143 2.43 -17.92 -13.97
C GLY A 143 3.29 -17.95 -12.70
N LYS A 144 3.95 -16.85 -12.35
CA LYS A 144 4.70 -16.65 -11.10
C LYS A 144 4.02 -15.60 -10.25
N LEU A 145 4.00 -15.81 -8.94
CA LEU A 145 3.49 -14.84 -7.97
C LEU A 145 4.63 -13.99 -7.42
N TYR A 146 4.69 -12.74 -7.80
CA TYR A 146 5.77 -11.83 -7.41
C TYR A 146 5.45 -10.93 -6.21
N ALA A 147 4.16 -10.76 -5.92
CA ALA A 147 3.72 -9.99 -4.77
C ALA A 147 2.34 -10.41 -4.30
N VAL A 148 2.03 -10.19 -3.02
CA VAL A 148 0.70 -10.42 -2.45
C VAL A 148 0.04 -9.10 -2.11
N PRO A 149 -1.20 -8.83 -2.58
CA PRO A 149 -1.96 -7.65 -2.21
C PRO A 149 -2.26 -7.61 -0.70
N ILE A 150 -2.10 -6.44 -0.09
CA ILE A 150 -2.45 -6.22 1.32
C ILE A 150 -3.93 -5.88 1.46
N SER A 151 -4.39 -4.98 0.59
CA SER A 151 -5.77 -4.49 0.53
C SER A 151 -6.07 -3.99 -0.87
N PHE A 152 -7.34 -3.88 -1.19
CA PHE A 152 -7.77 -3.23 -2.42
C PHE A 152 -8.07 -1.75 -2.20
N ASN A 153 -7.93 -1.00 -3.28
CA ASN A 153 -8.29 0.40 -3.36
C ASN A 153 -9.13 0.64 -4.62
N THR A 154 -10.13 1.48 -4.46
CA THR A 154 -11.03 1.88 -5.55
C THR A 154 -11.39 3.35 -5.37
N PRO A 155 -11.63 4.13 -6.43
CA PRO A 155 -12.21 5.46 -6.28
C PRO A 155 -13.67 5.32 -5.83
N MET A 156 -14.08 6.12 -4.85
CA MET A 156 -15.45 6.18 -4.35
C MET A 156 -15.95 7.63 -4.38
N PHE A 157 -17.26 7.78 -4.54
CA PHE A 157 -17.92 9.07 -4.44
C PHE A 157 -18.23 9.40 -2.97
N TYR A 158 -17.87 10.60 -2.57
CA TYR A 158 -18.19 11.18 -1.27
C TYR A 158 -19.02 12.45 -1.51
N TYR A 159 -20.14 12.56 -0.84
CA TYR A 159 -21.04 13.70 -1.01
C TYR A 159 -21.29 14.44 0.30
N ASN A 160 -21.35 15.75 0.22
CA ASN A 160 -21.85 16.60 1.29
C ASN A 160 -23.37 16.51 1.30
N LYS A 161 -23.91 15.59 2.09
CA LYS A 161 -25.36 15.34 2.19
C LYS A 161 -26.12 16.59 2.66
N THR A 162 -25.51 17.42 3.52
CA THR A 162 -26.10 18.66 3.99
C THR A 162 -26.39 19.61 2.83
N ILE A 163 -25.46 19.76 1.89
CA ILE A 163 -25.68 20.59 0.69
C ILE A 163 -26.78 19.98 -0.19
N TYR A 164 -26.69 18.68 -0.54
CA TYR A 164 -27.72 18.04 -1.38
C TYR A 164 -29.11 18.19 -0.77
N ALA A 165 -29.26 17.97 0.53
CA ALA A 165 -30.51 18.14 1.25
C ALA A 165 -31.02 19.59 1.22
N SER A 166 -30.13 20.59 1.30
CA SER A 166 -30.53 21.99 1.24
C SER A 166 -31.14 22.42 -0.10
N TYR A 167 -30.81 21.70 -1.17
CA TYR A 167 -31.42 21.85 -2.51
C TYR A 167 -32.61 20.92 -2.75
N GLY A 168 -32.98 20.09 -1.78
CA GLY A 168 -34.03 19.09 -1.94
C GLY A 168 -33.65 17.97 -2.91
N LEU A 169 -32.35 17.69 -3.03
CA LEU A 169 -31.83 16.68 -3.96
C LEU A 169 -31.43 15.42 -3.20
N GLU A 170 -31.68 14.29 -3.83
CA GLU A 170 -31.13 13.00 -3.43
C GLU A 170 -29.65 12.87 -3.83
N ILE A 171 -28.94 11.98 -3.16
CA ILE A 171 -27.54 11.66 -3.53
C ILE A 171 -27.54 10.97 -4.91
N PRO A 172 -26.71 11.42 -5.86
CA PRO A 172 -26.64 10.88 -7.20
C PRO A 172 -26.33 9.39 -7.25
N LYS A 173 -27.06 8.64 -8.08
CA LYS A 173 -26.83 7.22 -8.39
C LYS A 173 -26.51 7.00 -9.86
N THR A 174 -26.87 7.97 -10.70
CA THR A 174 -26.62 7.95 -12.14
C THR A 174 -25.88 9.22 -12.58
N TRP A 175 -25.31 9.16 -13.79
CA TRP A 175 -24.72 10.36 -14.40
C TRP A 175 -25.78 11.46 -14.58
N ASP A 176 -27.02 11.08 -14.96
CA ASP A 176 -28.11 12.03 -15.15
C ASP A 176 -28.49 12.76 -13.86
N ASP A 177 -28.39 12.10 -12.70
CA ASP A 177 -28.62 12.74 -11.40
C ASP A 177 -27.60 13.85 -11.13
N LEU A 178 -26.32 13.63 -11.49
CA LEU A 178 -25.30 14.69 -11.40
C LEU A 178 -25.62 15.89 -12.30
N PHE A 179 -26.04 15.62 -13.54
CA PHE A 179 -26.45 16.69 -14.46
C PHE A 179 -27.70 17.43 -13.95
N ALA A 180 -28.63 16.70 -13.34
CA ALA A 180 -29.80 17.32 -12.72
C ALA A 180 -29.41 18.21 -11.52
N ALA A 181 -28.48 17.74 -10.68
CA ALA A 181 -27.97 18.53 -9.55
C ALA A 181 -27.29 19.81 -10.02
N ALA A 182 -26.48 19.76 -11.07
CA ALA A 182 -25.80 20.92 -11.63
C ALA A 182 -26.77 22.05 -12.03
N LYS A 183 -27.91 21.71 -12.66
CA LYS A 183 -28.93 22.69 -13.07
C LYS A 183 -29.47 23.53 -11.91
N VAL A 184 -29.39 23.02 -10.70
CA VAL A 184 -29.88 23.69 -9.48
C VAL A 184 -28.74 24.37 -8.75
N MET A 185 -27.62 23.66 -8.52
CA MET A 185 -26.51 24.12 -7.69
C MET A 185 -25.64 25.19 -8.36
N SER A 186 -25.49 25.15 -9.69
CA SER A 186 -24.63 26.10 -10.43
C SER A 186 -25.07 27.56 -10.28
N ARG A 187 -26.33 27.80 -10.00
CA ARG A 187 -26.87 29.14 -9.74
C ARG A 187 -26.22 29.84 -8.54
N ASP A 188 -25.76 29.04 -7.59
CA ASP A 188 -25.10 29.51 -6.37
C ASP A 188 -23.57 29.29 -6.43
N GLY A 189 -23.04 28.92 -7.61
CA GLY A 189 -21.63 28.70 -7.84
C GLY A 189 -21.08 27.42 -7.18
N ILE A 190 -21.97 26.45 -6.90
CA ILE A 190 -21.63 25.15 -6.32
C ILE A 190 -21.61 24.11 -7.44
N TYR A 191 -20.55 23.32 -7.49
CA TYR A 191 -20.42 22.19 -8.42
C TYR A 191 -20.87 20.90 -7.73
N PRO A 192 -21.70 20.06 -8.37
CA PRO A 192 -22.04 18.73 -7.84
C PRO A 192 -20.82 17.83 -7.58
N LEU A 193 -19.77 18.00 -8.37
CA LEU A 193 -18.58 17.16 -8.30
C LEU A 193 -17.29 17.99 -8.49
N GLY A 194 -16.28 17.65 -7.72
CA GLY A 194 -14.91 18.08 -7.93
C GLY A 194 -13.98 16.89 -7.74
N THR A 195 -12.87 16.82 -8.50
CA THR A 195 -11.93 15.69 -8.38
C THR A 195 -10.56 16.04 -8.92
N THR A 196 -9.58 15.16 -8.70
CA THR A 196 -8.22 15.30 -9.22
C THR A 196 -8.11 14.78 -10.66
N LYS A 197 -7.04 15.18 -11.37
CA LYS A 197 -6.79 14.74 -12.77
C LYS A 197 -6.79 13.22 -12.92
N LYS A 198 -6.21 12.51 -11.95
CA LYS A 198 -6.14 11.04 -12.00
C LYS A 198 -7.52 10.40 -11.85
N GLN A 199 -8.32 10.83 -10.88
CA GLN A 199 -9.67 10.33 -10.69
C GLN A 199 -10.58 10.72 -11.85
N LEU A 200 -10.43 11.92 -12.41
CA LEU A 200 -11.13 12.30 -13.63
C LEU A 200 -10.86 11.30 -14.76
N PHE A 201 -9.60 10.97 -15.00
CA PHE A 201 -9.27 10.00 -16.05
C PHE A 201 -9.93 8.64 -15.80
N LEU A 202 -9.88 8.12 -14.58
CA LEU A 202 -10.53 6.86 -14.22
C LEU A 202 -12.06 6.93 -14.39
N MET A 203 -12.68 8.06 -14.06
CA MET A 203 -14.10 8.32 -14.26
C MET A 203 -14.49 8.31 -15.74
N LEU A 204 -13.67 8.93 -16.58
CA LEU A 204 -13.88 8.93 -18.04
C LEU A 204 -13.74 7.53 -18.64
N VAL A 205 -12.78 6.74 -18.15
CA VAL A 205 -12.63 5.33 -18.53
C VAL A 205 -13.85 4.52 -18.10
N ALA A 206 -14.31 4.70 -16.86
CA ALA A 206 -15.49 4.01 -16.36
C ALA A 206 -16.73 4.30 -17.24
N TYR A 207 -16.97 5.57 -17.57
CA TYR A 207 -18.06 5.97 -18.46
C TYR A 207 -17.92 5.35 -19.86
N LEU A 208 -16.73 5.37 -20.45
CA LEU A 208 -16.46 4.73 -21.75
C LEU A 208 -16.81 3.24 -21.71
N GLU A 209 -16.34 2.52 -20.70
CA GLU A 209 -16.59 1.08 -20.56
C GLU A 209 -18.09 0.77 -20.34
N GLN A 210 -18.77 1.58 -19.55
CA GLN A 210 -20.22 1.47 -19.34
C GLN A 210 -20.99 1.56 -20.66
N ILE A 211 -20.70 2.58 -21.44
CA ILE A 211 -21.45 2.87 -22.68
C ILE A 211 -21.04 1.95 -23.84
N LYS A 212 -19.73 1.73 -24.02
CA LYS A 212 -19.21 0.91 -25.13
C LYS A 212 -19.26 -0.59 -24.85
N GLY A 213 -19.32 -1.01 -23.59
CA GLY A 213 -19.30 -2.41 -23.18
C GLY A 213 -17.99 -3.13 -23.48
N LYS A 214 -16.88 -2.40 -23.59
CA LYS A 214 -15.55 -2.96 -23.84
C LYS A 214 -14.57 -2.57 -22.72
N GLU A 215 -13.54 -3.36 -22.55
CA GLU A 215 -12.46 -3.04 -21.62
C GLU A 215 -11.49 -2.07 -22.27
N SER A 216 -10.94 -1.16 -21.48
CA SER A 216 -9.90 -0.21 -21.92
C SER A 216 -8.51 -0.80 -21.83
N VAL A 217 -8.35 -1.87 -21.04
CA VAL A 217 -7.11 -2.61 -20.85
C VAL A 217 -7.38 -4.09 -21.15
N LYS A 218 -6.50 -4.75 -21.91
CA LYS A 218 -6.57 -6.19 -22.16
C LYS A 218 -6.04 -6.99 -20.98
N ALA A 219 -6.27 -8.31 -21.01
CA ALA A 219 -5.72 -9.23 -20.01
C ALA A 219 -4.19 -9.22 -19.94
N ASP A 220 -3.50 -8.89 -21.04
CA ASP A 220 -2.05 -8.74 -21.11
C ASP A 220 -1.54 -7.38 -20.62
N GLY A 221 -2.43 -6.54 -20.06
CA GLY A 221 -2.11 -5.20 -19.57
C GLY A 221 -2.00 -4.12 -20.65
N SER A 222 -2.11 -4.46 -21.94
CA SER A 222 -2.01 -3.48 -23.03
C SER A 222 -3.29 -2.64 -23.15
N LEU A 223 -3.13 -1.36 -23.51
CA LEU A 223 -4.25 -0.44 -23.72
C LEU A 223 -5.01 -0.77 -25.01
N GLN A 224 -6.34 -0.72 -24.94
CA GLN A 224 -7.25 -0.89 -26.08
C GLN A 224 -7.92 0.42 -26.50
N LEU A 225 -7.47 1.56 -26.02
CA LEU A 225 -8.04 2.86 -26.34
C LEU A 225 -7.70 3.27 -27.78
N THR A 226 -8.72 3.53 -28.58
CA THR A 226 -8.59 4.10 -29.92
C THR A 226 -8.68 5.63 -29.88
N LYS A 227 -8.32 6.29 -30.98
CA LYS A 227 -8.56 7.74 -31.11
C LYS A 227 -10.03 8.12 -30.93
N ALA A 228 -10.95 7.29 -31.42
CA ALA A 228 -12.38 7.52 -31.26
C ALA A 228 -12.85 7.37 -29.80
N ASP A 229 -12.23 6.46 -29.02
CA ASP A 229 -12.53 6.32 -27.60
C ASP A 229 -12.04 7.54 -26.81
N ILE A 230 -10.85 8.03 -27.11
CA ILE A 230 -10.32 9.26 -26.50
C ILE A 230 -11.22 10.46 -26.84
N ALA A 231 -11.65 10.60 -28.10
CA ALA A 231 -12.59 11.66 -28.47
C ALA A 231 -13.90 11.55 -27.67
N PHE A 232 -14.48 10.35 -27.56
CA PHE A 232 -15.68 10.10 -26.77
C PHE A 232 -15.51 10.48 -25.29
N MET A 233 -14.40 10.14 -24.69
CA MET A 233 -14.07 10.53 -23.30
C MET A 233 -13.97 12.05 -23.15
N LEU A 234 -13.32 12.73 -24.11
CA LEU A 234 -13.17 14.18 -24.11
C LEU A 234 -14.50 14.92 -24.34
N ASP A 235 -15.38 14.37 -25.16
CA ASP A 235 -16.73 14.91 -25.36
C ASP A 235 -17.56 14.82 -24.06
N PHE A 236 -17.45 13.72 -23.32
CA PHE A 236 -18.09 13.59 -22.00
C PHE A 236 -17.49 14.57 -20.99
N TYR A 237 -16.15 14.69 -20.94
CA TYR A 237 -15.50 15.68 -20.07
C TYR A 237 -15.93 17.11 -20.40
N LYS A 238 -15.97 17.44 -21.70
CA LYS A 238 -16.46 18.75 -22.14
C LYS A 238 -17.88 19.00 -21.66
N ARG A 239 -18.77 18.01 -21.77
CA ARG A 239 -20.15 18.11 -21.29
C ARG A 239 -20.20 18.34 -19.77
N LEU A 240 -19.39 17.64 -18.99
CA LEU A 240 -19.31 17.84 -17.52
C LEU A 240 -18.92 19.28 -17.15
N ILE A 241 -18.03 19.91 -17.93
CA ILE A 241 -17.61 21.30 -17.72
C ILE A 241 -18.67 22.29 -18.21
N ASP A 242 -19.17 22.12 -19.43
CA ASP A 242 -20.12 23.05 -20.05
C ASP A 242 -21.44 23.12 -19.29
N GLU A 243 -21.86 22.06 -18.62
CA GLU A 243 -23.08 21.99 -17.82
C GLU A 243 -22.82 22.21 -16.29
N ASP A 244 -21.66 22.72 -15.91
CA ASP A 244 -21.26 23.02 -14.51
C ASP A 244 -21.39 21.81 -13.55
N VAL A 245 -21.28 20.60 -14.05
CA VAL A 245 -21.30 19.36 -13.24
C VAL A 245 -20.00 19.19 -12.48
N LEU A 246 -18.87 19.38 -13.19
CA LEU A 246 -17.54 19.19 -12.66
C LEU A 246 -16.85 20.53 -12.47
N MET A 247 -16.33 20.77 -11.26
CA MET A 247 -15.49 21.92 -10.98
C MET A 247 -14.25 21.90 -11.88
N PRO A 248 -13.83 23.05 -12.45
CA PRO A 248 -12.62 23.11 -13.28
C PRO A 248 -11.43 22.44 -12.58
N ILE A 249 -10.78 21.53 -13.30
CA ILE A 249 -9.82 20.58 -12.71
C ILE A 249 -8.61 21.25 -12.05
N ASP A 250 -8.20 22.41 -12.56
CA ASP A 250 -7.07 23.18 -12.00
C ASP A 250 -7.51 24.07 -10.80
N SER A 251 -8.81 24.16 -10.54
CA SER A 251 -9.40 24.90 -9.41
C SER A 251 -9.79 24.00 -8.26
N PHE A 252 -9.79 22.67 -8.46
CA PHE A 252 -10.18 21.72 -7.43
C PHE A 252 -8.99 21.35 -6.53
N ASP A 253 -9.22 21.47 -5.23
CA ASP A 253 -8.41 20.89 -4.17
C ASP A 253 -9.31 20.31 -3.06
N ARG A 254 -8.72 19.71 -2.04
CA ARG A 254 -9.50 19.18 -0.89
C ARG A 254 -10.30 20.25 -0.17
N ASN A 255 -9.77 21.48 -0.15
CA ASN A 255 -10.45 22.61 0.48
C ASN A 255 -11.74 23.01 -0.27
N ALA A 256 -11.80 22.80 -1.59
CA ALA A 256 -13.02 23.06 -2.34
C ALA A 256 -14.18 22.12 -1.92
N PHE A 257 -13.88 20.89 -1.55
CA PHE A 257 -14.88 19.97 -0.99
C PHE A 257 -15.21 20.32 0.46
N SER A 258 -14.22 20.55 1.32
CA SER A 258 -14.46 20.86 2.74
C SER A 258 -15.19 22.18 2.98
N THR A 259 -15.08 23.14 2.05
CA THR A 259 -15.79 24.42 2.09
C THR A 259 -17.12 24.44 1.33
N GLY A 260 -17.49 23.32 0.69
CA GLY A 260 -18.76 23.17 -0.02
C GLY A 260 -18.80 23.83 -1.40
N LYS A 261 -17.69 24.27 -1.98
CA LYS A 261 -17.65 24.71 -3.39
C LYS A 261 -17.89 23.55 -4.35
N ALA A 262 -17.44 22.35 -3.99
CA ALA A 262 -17.82 21.10 -4.61
C ALA A 262 -18.67 20.33 -3.60
N ALA A 263 -19.90 19.97 -3.97
CA ALA A 263 -20.84 19.23 -3.13
C ALA A 263 -20.54 17.71 -3.11
N GLY A 264 -19.69 17.24 -4.01
CA GLY A 264 -19.23 15.87 -4.08
C GLY A 264 -17.77 15.79 -4.54
N THR A 265 -17.13 14.67 -4.26
CA THR A 265 -15.79 14.37 -4.76
C THR A 265 -15.67 12.89 -5.09
N LEU A 266 -14.77 12.57 -6.03
CA LEU A 266 -14.31 11.21 -6.31
C LEU A 266 -12.88 11.09 -5.80
N ALA A 267 -12.67 10.22 -4.83
CA ALA A 267 -11.37 10.02 -4.20
C ALA A 267 -11.12 8.53 -3.90
N TRP A 268 -9.86 8.14 -3.72
CA TRP A 268 -9.54 6.79 -3.27
C TRP A 268 -10.09 6.51 -1.87
N ILE A 269 -10.57 5.29 -1.61
CA ILE A 269 -10.98 4.87 -0.26
C ILE A 269 -9.86 5.13 0.76
N SER A 270 -8.61 4.85 0.38
CA SER A 270 -7.44 5.11 1.25
C SER A 270 -7.17 6.59 1.55
N ASP A 271 -7.84 7.52 0.86
CA ASP A 271 -7.70 8.96 1.04
C ASP A 271 -8.99 9.60 1.59
N ALA A 272 -10.01 8.80 1.87
CA ALA A 272 -11.33 9.26 2.30
C ALA A 272 -11.28 10.20 3.50
N ALA A 273 -10.53 9.85 4.54
CA ALA A 273 -10.43 10.65 5.76
C ALA A 273 -9.90 12.07 5.50
N ASN A 274 -8.97 12.23 4.56
CA ASN A 274 -8.42 13.54 4.21
C ASN A 274 -9.43 14.47 3.53
N TYR A 275 -10.50 13.92 2.94
CA TYR A 275 -11.59 14.68 2.34
C TYR A 275 -12.77 14.84 3.31
N CYS A 276 -13.15 13.78 4.00
CA CYS A 276 -14.38 13.74 4.79
C CYS A 276 -14.21 14.39 6.16
N THR A 277 -13.11 14.11 6.88
CA THR A 277 -12.92 14.63 8.25
C THR A 277 -13.02 16.16 8.35
N PRO A 278 -12.37 16.97 7.49
CA PRO A 278 -12.51 18.42 7.57
C PRO A 278 -13.95 18.92 7.31
N LEU A 279 -14.72 18.19 6.51
CA LEU A 279 -16.11 18.54 6.24
C LEU A 279 -17.02 18.22 7.43
N GLU A 280 -16.81 17.06 8.07
CA GLU A 280 -17.53 16.64 9.27
C GLU A 280 -17.20 17.52 10.49
N GLU A 281 -15.95 17.94 10.66
CA GLU A 281 -15.52 18.87 11.68
C GLU A 281 -16.21 20.24 11.52
N ASN A 282 -16.58 20.64 10.30
CA ASN A 282 -17.37 21.83 10.01
C ASN A 282 -18.89 21.61 10.20
N GLY A 283 -19.31 20.45 10.70
CA GLY A 283 -20.70 20.14 11.04
C GLY A 283 -21.55 19.69 9.85
N ALA A 284 -20.97 19.35 8.71
CA ALA A 284 -21.69 18.76 7.58
C ALA A 284 -21.76 17.23 7.71
N GLU A 285 -22.82 16.64 7.16
CA GLU A 285 -22.97 15.19 7.04
C GLU A 285 -22.36 14.74 5.72
N VAL A 286 -21.36 13.84 5.80
CA VAL A 286 -20.77 13.18 4.62
C VAL A 286 -21.43 11.83 4.42
N ILE A 287 -21.66 11.47 3.16
CA ILE A 287 -22.14 10.14 2.79
C ILE A 287 -21.27 9.56 1.66
N VAL A 288 -21.02 8.26 1.74
CA VAL A 288 -20.46 7.50 0.64
C VAL A 288 -21.56 7.24 -0.37
N GLY A 289 -21.36 7.65 -1.61
CA GLY A 289 -22.32 7.46 -2.70
C GLY A 289 -22.12 6.13 -3.42
N ASP A 290 -23.14 5.74 -4.16
CA ASP A 290 -23.05 4.62 -5.07
C ASP A 290 -22.11 4.95 -6.24
N TYR A 291 -21.58 3.92 -6.89
CA TYR A 291 -20.90 4.09 -8.16
C TYR A 291 -21.88 4.58 -9.21
N LEU A 292 -21.57 5.70 -9.83
CA LEU A 292 -22.43 6.24 -10.88
C LEU A 292 -22.45 5.31 -12.10
N GLN A 293 -23.63 5.07 -12.60
CA GLN A 293 -23.86 4.24 -13.77
C GLN A 293 -24.84 4.93 -14.73
N ASP A 294 -24.70 4.63 -16.01
CA ASP A 294 -25.75 4.92 -17.01
C ASP A 294 -26.82 3.83 -16.96
N ALA A 295 -28.09 4.19 -17.21
CA ALA A 295 -29.17 3.23 -17.29
C ALA A 295 -28.98 2.16 -18.39
N ALA A 296 -28.19 2.49 -19.42
CA ALA A 296 -27.81 1.61 -20.52
C ALA A 296 -26.43 0.97 -20.31
N ALA A 297 -25.84 1.05 -19.11
CA ALA A 297 -24.52 0.52 -18.83
C ALA A 297 -24.45 -0.98 -19.15
N ARG A 298 -23.44 -1.34 -19.95
CA ARG A 298 -23.16 -2.72 -20.38
C ARG A 298 -22.09 -3.38 -19.52
N LYS A 299 -21.34 -2.58 -18.77
CA LYS A 299 -20.30 -2.98 -17.83
C LYS A 299 -20.33 -2.10 -16.59
N PHE A 300 -19.71 -2.57 -15.52
CA PHE A 300 -19.52 -1.78 -14.32
C PHE A 300 -18.56 -0.61 -14.55
N GLY A 301 -17.45 -0.85 -15.22
CA GLY A 301 -16.47 0.13 -15.67
C GLY A 301 -15.54 0.71 -14.59
N TRP A 302 -15.88 0.61 -13.31
CA TRP A 302 -15.07 1.14 -12.22
C TRP A 302 -13.93 0.20 -11.88
N CYS A 303 -12.74 0.78 -11.69
CA CYS A 303 -11.54 0.00 -11.42
C CYS A 303 -11.35 -0.28 -9.94
N VAL A 304 -10.89 -1.49 -9.67
CA VAL A 304 -10.35 -1.90 -8.38
C VAL A 304 -8.90 -2.31 -8.60
N LYS A 305 -8.01 -1.93 -7.71
CA LYS A 305 -6.60 -2.32 -7.77
C LYS A 305 -6.04 -2.54 -6.37
N PRO A 306 -4.95 -3.29 -6.23
CA PRO A 306 -4.23 -3.33 -4.96
C PRO A 306 -3.85 -1.90 -4.51
N ALA A 307 -4.09 -1.62 -3.23
CA ALA A 307 -3.64 -0.37 -2.61
C ALA A 307 -2.12 -0.37 -2.51
N THR A 308 -1.61 -1.42 -1.88
CA THR A 308 -0.20 -1.75 -1.73
C THR A 308 -0.04 -3.26 -1.72
N MET A 309 1.16 -3.74 -1.99
CA MET A 309 1.50 -5.16 -2.00
C MET A 309 2.78 -5.39 -1.21
N TYR A 310 3.00 -6.63 -0.81
CA TYR A 310 4.29 -7.06 -0.28
C TYR A 310 4.98 -7.97 -1.26
N ALA A 311 6.30 -7.80 -1.39
CA ALA A 311 7.18 -8.61 -2.23
C ALA A 311 8.45 -8.98 -1.47
N ILE A 312 9.10 -10.04 -1.92
CA ILE A 312 10.45 -10.46 -1.50
C ILE A 312 11.41 -10.16 -2.65
N SER A 313 12.59 -9.64 -2.35
CA SER A 313 13.63 -9.41 -3.35
C SER A 313 14.12 -10.72 -3.96
N ALA A 314 14.28 -10.76 -5.28
CA ALA A 314 14.94 -11.89 -5.95
C ALA A 314 16.41 -12.06 -5.53
N THR A 315 17.03 -11.02 -4.99
CA THR A 315 18.44 -11.01 -4.56
C THR A 315 18.64 -11.31 -3.09
N THR A 316 17.57 -11.66 -2.34
CA THR A 316 17.72 -12.04 -0.93
C THR A 316 18.57 -13.30 -0.77
N GLU A 317 19.46 -13.28 0.21
CA GLU A 317 20.23 -14.48 0.63
C GLU A 317 19.45 -15.34 1.63
N TYR A 318 18.29 -14.83 2.14
CA TYR A 318 17.51 -15.44 3.22
C TYR A 318 16.02 -15.57 2.83
N PRO A 319 15.68 -16.30 1.75
CA PRO A 319 14.31 -16.37 1.25
C PRO A 319 13.33 -16.98 2.24
N GLU A 320 13.74 -17.94 3.07
CA GLU A 320 12.86 -18.58 4.06
C GLU A 320 12.55 -17.62 5.22
N GLU A 321 13.55 -16.88 5.72
CA GLU A 321 13.38 -15.88 6.77
C GLU A 321 12.54 -14.69 6.27
N ALA A 322 12.78 -14.26 5.04
CA ALA A 322 11.97 -13.25 4.37
C ALA A 322 10.50 -13.72 4.22
N ALA A 323 10.29 -15.01 3.88
CA ALA A 323 8.96 -15.59 3.80
C ALA A 323 8.25 -15.64 5.16
N LYS A 324 8.96 -15.96 6.24
CA LYS A 324 8.40 -15.93 7.61
C LYS A 324 7.95 -14.51 7.99
N LEU A 325 8.76 -13.50 7.65
CA LEU A 325 8.37 -12.11 7.88
C LEU A 325 7.17 -11.73 7.01
N LEU A 326 7.15 -12.11 5.75
CA LEU A 326 6.04 -11.85 4.84
C LEU A 326 4.74 -12.50 5.35
N GLU A 327 4.79 -13.77 5.78
CA GLU A 327 3.68 -14.47 6.40
C GLU A 327 3.16 -13.72 7.64
N PHE A 328 4.07 -13.29 8.53
CA PHE A 328 3.70 -12.52 9.71
C PHE A 328 3.00 -11.20 9.33
N LEU A 329 3.53 -10.46 8.38
CA LEU A 329 2.97 -9.17 7.93
C LEU A 329 1.58 -9.32 7.28
N LEU A 330 1.33 -10.43 6.60
CA LEU A 330 0.09 -10.68 5.85
C LEU A 330 -0.99 -11.35 6.71
N ASN A 331 -0.62 -12.37 7.48
CA ASN A 331 -1.57 -13.34 8.02
C ASN A 331 -1.59 -13.39 9.56
N SER A 332 -0.62 -12.77 10.26
CA SER A 332 -0.60 -12.86 11.72
C SER A 332 -1.71 -12.02 12.36
N ARG A 333 -2.25 -12.57 13.45
CA ARG A 333 -3.22 -11.87 14.30
C ARG A 333 -2.65 -10.57 14.88
N ASP A 334 -1.40 -10.63 15.34
CA ASP A 334 -0.74 -9.49 15.97
C ASP A 334 -0.59 -8.32 15.00
N MET A 335 -0.09 -8.59 13.78
CA MET A 335 0.00 -7.56 12.74
C MET A 335 -1.37 -7.03 12.34
N ALA A 336 -2.36 -7.90 12.15
CA ALA A 336 -3.72 -7.49 11.82
C ALA A 336 -4.32 -6.55 12.87
N GLN A 337 -4.15 -6.86 14.15
CA GLN A 337 -4.67 -6.04 15.24
C GLN A 337 -3.96 -4.70 15.39
N LEU A 338 -2.65 -4.64 15.15
CA LEU A 338 -1.86 -3.43 15.18
C LEU A 338 -2.19 -2.51 13.99
N GLN A 339 -2.26 -3.08 12.80
CA GLN A 339 -2.54 -2.34 11.56
C GLN A 339 -4.01 -1.88 11.50
N GLY A 340 -4.94 -2.70 11.99
CA GLY A 340 -6.37 -2.45 11.82
C GLY A 340 -6.73 -2.28 10.34
N THR A 341 -7.45 -1.23 10.03
CA THR A 341 -7.84 -0.85 8.65
C THR A 341 -7.01 0.31 8.08
N GLU A 342 -5.87 0.64 8.69
CA GLU A 342 -5.04 1.79 8.30
C GLU A 342 -4.51 1.68 6.83
N LYS A 343 -4.26 0.47 6.35
CA LYS A 343 -3.92 0.20 4.94
C LYS A 343 -5.12 -0.21 4.07
N GLY A 344 -6.33 -0.04 4.55
CA GLY A 344 -7.56 -0.55 3.99
C GLY A 344 -8.00 -1.87 4.66
N ILE A 345 -9.15 -2.39 4.24
CA ILE A 345 -9.63 -3.70 4.71
C ILE A 345 -8.66 -4.76 4.16
N PRO A 346 -8.05 -5.58 5.03
CA PRO A 346 -7.12 -6.61 4.57
C PRO A 346 -7.82 -7.63 3.67
N ILE A 347 -7.09 -8.17 2.71
CA ILE A 347 -7.59 -9.20 1.80
C ILE A 347 -7.48 -10.58 2.45
N SER A 348 -6.41 -10.84 3.19
CA SER A 348 -6.18 -12.11 3.89
C SER A 348 -7.35 -12.51 4.77
N ASP A 349 -7.86 -13.72 4.61
CA ASP A 349 -8.95 -14.26 5.43
C ASP A 349 -8.54 -14.39 6.90
N ALA A 350 -7.27 -14.75 7.18
CA ALA A 350 -6.74 -14.80 8.53
C ALA A 350 -6.74 -13.42 9.19
N ALA A 351 -6.29 -12.38 8.47
CA ALA A 351 -6.28 -11.01 8.97
C ALA A 351 -7.71 -10.45 9.15
N LYS A 352 -8.62 -10.73 8.21
CA LYS A 352 -10.05 -10.37 8.34
C LYS A 352 -10.66 -11.00 9.60
N ALA A 353 -10.44 -12.30 9.82
CA ALA A 353 -10.95 -13.00 10.99
C ALA A 353 -10.42 -12.38 12.30
N ALA A 354 -9.12 -12.05 12.38
CA ALA A 354 -8.52 -11.42 13.54
C ALA A 354 -9.13 -10.04 13.85
N LEU A 355 -9.49 -9.26 12.83
CA LEU A 355 -10.15 -7.96 13.01
C LEU A 355 -11.62 -8.09 13.40
N GLN A 356 -12.33 -9.11 12.89
CA GLN A 356 -13.72 -9.40 13.27
C GLN A 356 -13.83 -9.75 14.74
N GLU A 357 -12.94 -10.60 15.25
CA GLU A 357 -12.92 -10.98 16.67
C GLU A 357 -12.78 -9.77 17.61
N THR A 358 -12.07 -8.74 17.21
CA THR A 358 -11.83 -7.54 18.01
C THR A 358 -12.77 -6.39 17.67
N GLN A 359 -13.78 -6.61 16.82
CA GLN A 359 -14.74 -5.61 16.34
C GLN A 359 -14.08 -4.38 15.68
N LYS A 360 -12.88 -4.54 15.14
CA LYS A 360 -12.14 -3.47 14.44
C LYS A 360 -12.49 -3.35 12.96
N LEU A 361 -13.35 -4.22 12.43
CA LEU A 361 -13.94 -4.08 11.08
C LEU A 361 -15.24 -3.25 11.08
N SER A 362 -15.53 -2.51 12.14
CA SER A 362 -16.68 -1.62 12.20
C SER A 362 -16.27 -0.23 11.69
N GLY A 363 -16.96 0.26 10.68
CA GLY A 363 -16.82 1.63 10.20
C GLY A 363 -16.59 1.71 8.68
N TYR A 364 -17.54 2.36 8.00
CA TYR A 364 -17.73 2.66 6.58
C TYR A 364 -18.20 1.49 5.73
#